data_f66fc31be24c72c9b108802b650f7f3e
#
_entry.id   f66fc31be24c72c9b108802b650f7f3e
#
_cell.length_a   1.000
_cell.length_b   1.000
_cell.length_c   1.000
_cell.angle_alpha   90.00
_cell.angle_beta   90.00
_cell.angle_gamma   90.00
#
_symmetry.space_group_name_H-M   'P 1'
#
loop_
_entity.id
_entity.type
_entity.pdbx_description
1 polymer ?
#
loop_
_entity_poly.entity_id
_entity_poly.type
_entity_poly.pdbx_seq_one_letter_code
_entity_poly.pdbx_strand_id
1 'polypeptide(L)'
;MAKKRDSKSNTKKGTKGTKGSKVSKGSKVSKDMEELKMIRSPLTEAFNNRELVAQSVGNTVRNFMILNLIVGIIILIINVYAIQWIHKLDTINCACSESYMRSYIKYYLYVVIPLICIDILITIYILTSNVSILDLANNTLYSIYRNIRAVFGIFTIINVIIVIIFINKLKEINCVCSEDIVREVYWIYNIVLACYMLIALLIIIVGMIMIFTNSSAMKPSS
;
A
#
# COMPACT_ATOMS: atom_id res chain seq x y z
N MET A 1 37.94 3.24 26.90
CA MET A 1 39.15 3.00 26.09
C MET A 1 38.88 3.39 24.66
N ALA A 2 39.47 4.49 24.25
CA ALA A 2 39.31 5.09 22.93
C ALA A 2 40.34 4.49 21.96
N LYS A 3 39.94 4.24 20.72
CA LYS A 3 40.90 3.94 19.64
C LYS A 3 40.55 4.75 18.38
N LYS A 4 41.22 5.89 18.31
CA LYS A 4 41.35 6.78 17.16
C LYS A 4 42.15 6.06 16.06
N ARG A 5 41.70 6.09 14.82
CA ARG A 5 42.52 5.75 13.64
C ARG A 5 42.52 6.94 12.69
N ASP A 6 43.64 7.64 12.69
CA ASP A 6 44.03 8.60 11.66
C ASP A 6 44.44 7.82 10.41
N SER A 7 44.02 8.26 9.24
CA SER A 7 44.62 7.84 7.96
C SER A 7 44.95 9.05 7.12
N LYS A 8 46.25 9.15 6.86
CA LYS A 8 46.96 10.22 6.19
C LYS A 8 46.68 10.25 4.69
N SER A 9 46.54 11.47 4.22
CA SER A 9 46.74 11.99 2.87
C SER A 9 48.07 11.60 2.26
N ASN A 10 48.10 11.29 0.98
CA ASN A 10 49.33 11.32 0.22
C ASN A 10 49.09 11.96 -1.17
N THR A 11 49.51 13.21 -1.24
CA THR A 11 49.64 14.02 -2.45
C THR A 11 50.90 13.60 -3.19
N LYS A 12 50.82 13.29 -4.48
CA LYS A 12 52.02 13.30 -5.37
C LYS A 12 51.72 14.11 -6.63
N LYS A 13 52.41 15.26 -6.68
CA LYS A 13 52.72 16.07 -7.87
C LYS A 13 53.53 15.26 -8.88
N GLY A 14 53.21 15.41 -10.14
CA GLY A 14 54.06 14.97 -11.24
C GLY A 14 53.80 15.83 -12.47
N THR A 15 54.56 16.91 -12.58
CA THR A 15 54.69 17.80 -13.74
C THR A 15 55.62 17.19 -14.75
N LYS A 16 55.23 17.04 -16.03
CA LYS A 16 56.19 17.06 -17.16
C LYS A 16 55.47 17.56 -18.42
N GLY A 17 55.95 18.67 -18.91
CA GLY A 17 55.57 19.29 -20.17
C GLY A 17 56.05 18.52 -21.38
N THR A 18 55.35 18.62 -22.47
CA THR A 18 55.82 18.29 -23.81
C THR A 18 55.33 19.35 -24.79
N LYS A 19 56.27 19.83 -25.56
CA LYS A 19 56.19 20.91 -26.54
C LYS A 19 55.27 20.58 -27.73
N GLY A 20 54.76 21.60 -28.26
CA GLY A 20 54.03 21.93 -29.44
C GLY A 20 54.09 21.03 -30.67
N SER A 21 52.94 20.95 -31.28
CA SER A 21 52.82 20.79 -32.74
C SER A 21 51.59 21.58 -33.20
N LYS A 22 51.84 22.64 -33.98
CA LYS A 22 50.83 23.35 -34.76
C LYS A 22 50.36 22.43 -35.88
N VAL A 23 49.12 22.04 -35.89
CA VAL A 23 48.48 21.54 -37.12
C VAL A 23 47.12 22.25 -37.25
N SER A 24 47.07 23.10 -38.26
CA SER A 24 45.91 23.72 -38.84
C SER A 24 44.93 22.64 -39.31
N LYS A 25 43.72 22.57 -38.67
CA LYS A 25 42.49 21.99 -39.25
C LYS A 25 41.25 22.59 -38.57
N GLY A 26 40.99 23.84 -38.85
CA GLY A 26 39.75 24.51 -38.46
C GLY A 26 38.71 24.37 -39.55
N SER A 27 38.01 23.24 -39.68
CA SER A 27 36.78 23.16 -40.46
C SER A 27 35.95 21.92 -40.19
N LYS A 28 36.45 20.90 -39.50
CA LYS A 28 35.67 19.69 -39.18
C LYS A 28 35.01 19.72 -37.80
N VAL A 29 35.59 20.46 -36.86
CA VAL A 29 35.12 20.51 -35.46
C VAL A 29 33.78 21.22 -35.32
N SER A 30 33.39 22.10 -36.24
CA SER A 30 32.12 22.83 -36.20
C SER A 30 30.92 21.94 -36.57
N LYS A 31 31.09 21.02 -37.52
CA LYS A 31 29.99 20.09 -37.91
C LYS A 31 29.75 19.01 -36.85
N ASP A 32 30.79 18.47 -36.27
CA ASP A 32 30.67 17.44 -35.23
C ASP A 32 30.05 18.00 -33.94
N MET A 33 30.25 19.32 -33.67
CA MET A 33 29.65 19.98 -32.51
C MET A 33 28.14 20.32 -32.71
N GLU A 34 27.74 20.54 -33.96
CA GLU A 34 26.34 20.80 -34.31
C GLU A 34 25.54 19.49 -34.35
N GLU A 35 26.13 18.40 -34.81
CA GLU A 35 25.56 17.05 -34.78
C GLU A 35 25.41 16.54 -33.33
N LEU A 36 26.42 16.80 -32.46
CA LEU A 36 26.32 16.49 -31.03
C LEU A 36 25.24 17.30 -30.30
N LYS A 37 24.99 18.56 -30.72
CA LYS A 37 23.88 19.36 -30.18
C LYS A 37 22.52 18.82 -30.61
N MET A 38 22.40 18.30 -31.84
CA MET A 38 21.15 17.76 -32.37
C MET A 38 20.78 16.43 -31.71
N ILE A 39 21.74 15.62 -31.30
CA ILE A 39 21.53 14.37 -30.54
C ILE A 39 21.30 14.63 -29.06
N ARG A 40 21.87 15.71 -28.50
CA ARG A 40 21.76 16.03 -27.08
C ARG A 40 20.39 16.58 -26.68
N SER A 41 19.69 17.30 -27.59
CA SER A 41 18.38 17.88 -27.29
C SER A 41 17.29 16.83 -27.04
N PRO A 42 17.08 15.80 -27.89
CA PRO A 42 16.02 14.81 -27.63
C PRO A 42 16.34 13.91 -26.45
N LEU A 43 17.64 13.67 -26.16
CA LEU A 43 18.06 12.89 -25.00
C LEU A 43 17.75 13.63 -23.68
N THR A 44 18.03 14.94 -23.65
CA THR A 44 17.76 15.78 -22.47
C THR A 44 16.25 15.92 -22.23
N GLU A 45 15.47 16.04 -23.30
CA GLU A 45 14.00 16.08 -23.24
C GLU A 45 13.41 14.75 -22.75
N ALA A 46 13.95 13.63 -23.22
CA ALA A 46 13.54 12.29 -22.74
C ALA A 46 13.90 12.07 -21.27
N PHE A 47 15.03 12.58 -20.77
CA PHE A 47 15.39 12.53 -19.36
C PHE A 47 14.49 13.42 -18.52
N ASN A 48 14.23 14.65 -18.93
CA ASN A 48 13.30 15.56 -18.23
C ASN A 48 11.88 14.98 -18.17
N ASN A 49 11.40 14.37 -19.25
CA ASN A 49 10.09 13.71 -19.28
C ASN A 49 10.04 12.51 -18.32
N ARG A 50 11.10 11.72 -18.21
CA ARG A 50 11.18 10.62 -17.22
C ARG A 50 11.16 11.14 -15.79
N GLU A 51 11.85 12.21 -15.49
CA GLU A 51 11.91 12.81 -14.17
C GLU A 51 10.54 13.39 -13.77
N LEU A 52 9.87 14.09 -14.69
CA LEU A 52 8.51 14.59 -14.48
C LEU A 52 7.49 13.46 -14.26
N VAL A 53 7.58 12.37 -15.02
CA VAL A 53 6.73 11.19 -14.83
C VAL A 53 7.01 10.52 -13.49
N ALA A 54 8.27 10.36 -13.11
CA ALA A 54 8.64 9.77 -11.82
C ALA A 54 8.14 10.61 -10.65
N GLN A 55 8.24 11.94 -10.74
CA GLN A 55 7.75 12.86 -9.72
C GLN A 55 6.21 12.85 -9.64
N SER A 56 5.51 12.80 -10.77
CA SER A 56 4.05 12.69 -10.83
C SER A 56 3.56 11.39 -10.21
N VAL A 57 4.20 10.26 -10.55
CA VAL A 57 3.89 8.96 -9.94
C VAL A 57 4.16 8.96 -8.44
N GLY A 58 5.29 9.54 -8.00
CA GLY A 58 5.62 9.66 -6.58
C GLY A 58 4.57 10.44 -5.79
N ASN A 59 4.12 11.58 -6.31
CA ASN A 59 3.07 12.38 -5.68
C ASN A 59 1.73 11.64 -5.64
N THR A 60 1.37 10.92 -6.70
CA THR A 60 0.12 10.13 -6.75
C THR A 60 0.15 9.01 -5.71
N VAL A 61 1.26 8.28 -5.60
CA VAL A 61 1.44 7.21 -4.60
C VAL A 61 1.35 7.79 -3.19
N ARG A 62 2.00 8.93 -2.92
CA ARG A 62 1.96 9.60 -1.62
C ARG A 62 0.54 10.02 -1.24
N ASN A 63 -0.20 10.63 -2.16
CA ASN A 63 -1.59 11.03 -1.92
C ASN A 63 -2.48 9.81 -1.63
N PHE A 64 -2.28 8.72 -2.36
CA PHE A 64 -3.00 7.47 -2.12
C PHE A 64 -2.67 6.87 -0.73
N MET A 65 -1.42 6.94 -0.28
CA MET A 65 -1.03 6.48 1.06
C MET A 65 -1.67 7.34 2.16
N ILE A 66 -1.75 8.66 1.97
CA ILE A 66 -2.42 9.57 2.91
C ILE A 66 -3.92 9.24 2.98
N LEU A 67 -4.57 9.01 1.84
CA LEU A 67 -5.97 8.61 1.80
C LEU A 67 -6.19 7.28 2.54
N ASN A 68 -5.35 6.28 2.29
CA ASN A 68 -5.40 5.00 3.00
C ASN A 68 -5.19 5.15 4.51
N LEU A 69 -4.32 6.06 4.94
CA LEU A 69 -4.12 6.37 6.35
C LEU A 69 -5.40 6.92 7.00
N ILE A 70 -6.04 7.89 6.36
CA ILE A 70 -7.30 8.47 6.86
C ILE A 70 -8.39 7.40 6.94
N VAL A 71 -8.57 6.62 5.88
CA VAL A 71 -9.54 5.51 5.84
C VAL A 71 -9.22 4.48 6.92
N GLY A 72 -7.95 4.12 7.11
CA GLY A 72 -7.49 3.20 8.16
C GLY A 72 -7.85 3.67 9.56
N ILE A 73 -7.69 4.96 9.85
CA ILE A 73 -8.08 5.56 11.14
C ILE A 73 -9.60 5.48 11.35
N ILE A 74 -10.40 5.79 10.32
CA ILE A 74 -11.86 5.69 10.39
C ILE A 74 -12.28 4.24 10.68
N ILE A 75 -11.70 3.27 9.96
CA ILE A 75 -11.96 1.84 10.18
C ILE A 75 -11.57 1.41 11.60
N LEU A 76 -10.44 1.88 12.12
CA LEU A 76 -10.02 1.61 13.50
C LEU A 76 -11.07 2.11 14.49
N ILE A 77 -11.54 3.34 14.35
CA ILE A 77 -12.54 3.94 15.22
C ILE A 77 -13.83 3.10 15.21
N ILE A 78 -14.33 2.73 14.02
CA ILE A 78 -15.55 1.90 13.89
C ILE A 78 -15.38 0.56 14.61
N ASN A 79 -14.24 -0.12 14.44
CA ASN A 79 -14.00 -1.41 15.08
C ASN A 79 -13.85 -1.30 16.60
N VAL A 80 -13.26 -0.20 17.10
CA VAL A 80 -13.17 0.08 18.55
C VAL A 80 -14.57 0.31 19.15
N TYR A 81 -15.43 1.06 18.49
CA TYR A 81 -16.81 1.21 18.95
C TYR A 81 -17.60 -0.10 18.85
N ALA A 82 -17.38 -0.89 17.81
CA ALA A 82 -18.03 -2.19 17.65
C ALA A 82 -17.66 -3.16 18.78
N ILE A 83 -16.37 -3.24 19.19
CA ILE A 83 -15.98 -4.10 20.33
C ILE A 83 -16.58 -3.61 21.65
N GLN A 84 -16.67 -2.29 21.86
CA GLN A 84 -17.30 -1.71 23.04
C GLN A 84 -18.82 -2.06 23.07
N TRP A 85 -19.50 -1.98 21.93
CA TRP A 85 -20.90 -2.39 21.83
C TRP A 85 -21.09 -3.88 22.15
N ILE A 86 -20.26 -4.76 21.60
CA ILE A 86 -20.30 -6.21 21.93
C ILE A 86 -20.05 -6.43 23.42
N HIS A 87 -19.09 -5.73 24.03
CA HIS A 87 -18.86 -5.79 25.48
C HIS A 87 -20.06 -5.31 26.30
N LYS A 88 -20.72 -4.24 25.85
CA LYS A 88 -21.94 -3.75 26.49
C LYS A 88 -23.04 -4.84 26.49
N LEU A 89 -23.22 -5.56 25.37
CA LEU A 89 -24.17 -6.67 25.30
C LEU A 89 -23.84 -7.80 26.29
N ASP A 90 -22.55 -8.07 26.51
CA ASP A 90 -22.11 -9.04 27.52
C ASP A 90 -22.44 -8.56 28.94
N THR A 91 -22.18 -7.30 29.25
CA THR A 91 -22.36 -6.72 30.59
C THR A 91 -23.82 -6.66 31.01
N ILE A 92 -24.74 -6.35 30.08
CA ILE A 92 -26.19 -6.28 30.36
C ILE A 92 -26.86 -7.64 30.24
N ASN A 93 -26.11 -8.73 30.00
CA ASN A 93 -26.64 -10.08 29.79
C ASN A 93 -27.82 -10.13 28.78
N CYS A 94 -27.61 -9.48 27.62
CA CYS A 94 -28.62 -9.40 26.57
C CYS A 94 -28.86 -10.80 25.93
N ALA A 95 -29.78 -11.56 26.49
CA ALA A 95 -30.04 -12.96 26.13
C ALA A 95 -30.39 -13.15 24.64
N CYS A 96 -31.15 -12.22 24.05
CA CYS A 96 -31.55 -12.30 22.63
C CYS A 96 -30.35 -12.14 21.67
N SER A 97 -29.23 -11.57 22.12
CA SER A 97 -28.02 -11.44 21.34
C SER A 97 -27.02 -12.60 21.54
N GLU A 98 -27.31 -13.52 22.45
CA GLU A 98 -26.42 -14.64 22.76
C GLU A 98 -26.35 -15.63 21.59
N SER A 99 -25.19 -15.72 20.95
CA SER A 99 -24.97 -16.60 19.81
C SER A 99 -23.48 -16.82 19.52
N TYR A 100 -23.16 -17.90 18.83
CA TYR A 100 -21.79 -18.13 18.33
C TYR A 100 -21.26 -16.98 17.47
N MET A 101 -22.15 -16.30 16.74
CA MET A 101 -21.79 -15.18 15.88
C MET A 101 -21.24 -14.00 16.71
N ARG A 102 -21.89 -13.70 17.87
CA ARG A 102 -21.39 -12.66 18.79
C ARG A 102 -19.98 -12.96 19.30
N SER A 103 -19.76 -14.20 19.74
CA SER A 103 -18.44 -14.64 20.21
C SER A 103 -17.40 -14.58 19.09
N TYR A 104 -17.73 -15.03 17.88
CA TYR A 104 -16.83 -14.95 16.73
C TYR A 104 -16.46 -13.50 16.41
N ILE A 105 -17.43 -12.59 16.30
CA ILE A 105 -17.21 -11.17 16.04
C ILE A 105 -16.30 -10.56 17.10
N LYS A 106 -16.53 -10.89 18.37
CA LYS A 106 -15.71 -10.42 19.50
C LYS A 106 -14.24 -10.84 19.32
N TYR A 107 -13.96 -12.12 19.09
CA TYR A 107 -12.58 -12.60 18.90
C TYR A 107 -11.94 -12.03 17.65
N TYR A 108 -12.70 -11.93 16.56
CA TYR A 108 -12.20 -11.29 15.33
C TYR A 108 -11.78 -9.84 15.59
N LEU A 109 -12.57 -9.05 16.30
CA LEU A 109 -12.26 -7.65 16.63
C LEU A 109 -11.00 -7.53 17.49
N TYR A 110 -10.80 -8.43 18.46
CA TYR A 110 -9.58 -8.44 19.27
C TYR A 110 -8.31 -8.65 18.45
N VAL A 111 -8.39 -9.36 17.34
CA VAL A 111 -7.23 -9.63 16.49
C VAL A 111 -7.08 -8.55 15.41
N VAL A 112 -8.18 -8.10 14.82
CA VAL A 112 -8.11 -7.14 13.70
C VAL A 112 -7.70 -5.74 14.15
N ILE A 113 -8.11 -5.30 15.35
CA ILE A 113 -7.76 -3.97 15.88
C ILE A 113 -6.23 -3.79 15.97
N PRO A 114 -5.45 -4.68 16.62
CA PRO A 114 -3.99 -4.59 16.60
C PRO A 114 -3.38 -4.62 15.20
N LEU A 115 -3.92 -5.42 14.28
CA LEU A 115 -3.43 -5.47 12.90
C LEU A 115 -3.63 -4.12 12.18
N ILE A 116 -4.79 -3.48 12.35
CA ILE A 116 -5.05 -2.14 11.79
C ILE A 116 -4.08 -1.11 12.41
N CYS A 117 -3.82 -1.18 13.71
CA CYS A 117 -2.83 -0.30 14.35
C CYS A 117 -1.44 -0.47 13.74
N ILE A 118 -1.00 -1.69 13.48
CA ILE A 118 0.28 -1.98 12.82
C ILE A 118 0.29 -1.43 11.39
N ASP A 119 -0.79 -1.62 10.61
CA ASP A 119 -0.92 -1.04 9.25
C ASP A 119 -0.77 0.49 9.27
N ILE A 120 -1.42 1.16 10.21
CA ILE A 120 -1.33 2.61 10.39
C ILE A 120 0.11 3.03 10.72
N LEU A 121 0.76 2.34 11.66
CA LEU A 121 2.16 2.63 12.04
C LEU A 121 3.13 2.42 10.88
N ILE A 122 2.98 1.34 10.12
CA ILE A 122 3.80 1.08 8.91
C ILE A 122 3.58 2.19 7.88
N THR A 123 2.33 2.59 7.65
CA THR A 123 2.02 3.66 6.69
C THR A 123 2.62 5.00 7.11
N ILE A 124 2.53 5.36 8.40
CA ILE A 124 3.17 6.56 8.96
C ILE A 124 4.70 6.47 8.80
N TYR A 125 5.28 5.32 9.11
CA TYR A 125 6.72 5.11 8.96
C TYR A 125 7.18 5.32 7.51
N ILE A 126 6.48 4.77 6.52
CA ILE A 126 6.80 4.95 5.10
C ILE A 126 6.69 6.43 4.69
N LEU A 127 5.64 7.12 5.16
CA LEU A 127 5.40 8.54 4.83
C LEU A 127 6.46 9.48 5.44
N THR A 128 7.02 9.13 6.61
CA THR A 128 7.96 9.98 7.34
C THR A 128 9.43 9.67 7.02
N SER A 129 9.77 8.40 6.73
CA SER A 129 11.16 7.95 6.60
C SER A 129 11.71 8.02 5.17
N ASN A 130 10.92 8.44 4.18
CA ASN A 130 11.27 8.42 2.75
C ASN A 130 11.84 7.05 2.27
N VAL A 131 11.51 5.97 2.99
CA VAL A 131 11.95 4.61 2.65
C VAL A 131 11.20 4.16 1.41
N SER A 132 11.91 3.60 0.44
CA SER A 132 11.28 3.02 -0.74
C SER A 132 10.44 1.81 -0.35
N ILE A 133 9.24 1.69 -0.94
CA ILE A 133 8.37 0.51 -0.77
C ILE A 133 9.12 -0.77 -1.19
N LEU A 134 10.03 -0.67 -2.16
CA LEU A 134 10.87 -1.78 -2.61
C LEU A 134 11.86 -2.24 -1.52
N ASP A 135 12.47 -1.31 -0.78
CA ASP A 135 13.37 -1.66 0.32
C ASP A 135 12.62 -2.33 1.46
N LEU A 136 11.41 -1.85 1.73
CA LEU A 136 10.55 -2.47 2.73
C LEU A 136 10.08 -3.87 2.31
N ALA A 137 9.75 -4.06 1.02
CA ALA A 137 9.34 -5.35 0.47
C ALA A 137 10.43 -6.44 0.59
N ASN A 138 11.70 -6.05 0.60
CA ASN A 138 12.85 -6.94 0.80
C ASN A 138 13.09 -7.29 2.27
N ASN A 139 12.41 -6.61 3.20
CA ASN A 139 12.53 -6.91 4.62
C ASN A 139 11.73 -8.16 4.99
N THR A 140 12.39 -9.14 5.58
CA THR A 140 11.79 -10.43 5.96
C THR A 140 10.61 -10.25 6.92
N LEU A 141 10.72 -9.35 7.90
CA LEU A 141 9.65 -9.08 8.86
C LEU A 141 8.41 -8.51 8.17
N TYR A 142 8.61 -7.57 7.25
CA TYR A 142 7.50 -7.01 6.47
C TYR A 142 6.86 -8.06 5.56
N SER A 143 7.64 -8.96 4.97
CA SER A 143 7.12 -10.05 4.15
C SER A 143 6.26 -11.02 4.97
N ILE A 144 6.70 -11.37 6.18
CA ILE A 144 5.92 -12.19 7.12
C ILE A 144 4.61 -11.49 7.49
N TYR A 145 4.68 -10.22 7.86
CA TYR A 145 3.51 -9.41 8.18
C TYR A 145 2.50 -9.36 7.02
N ARG A 146 2.97 -9.13 5.80
CA ARG A 146 2.14 -9.11 4.59
C ARG A 146 1.41 -10.44 4.37
N ASN A 147 2.09 -11.57 4.59
CA ASN A 147 1.48 -12.89 4.46
C ASN A 147 0.41 -13.13 5.54
N ILE A 148 0.68 -12.75 6.79
CA ILE A 148 -0.32 -12.78 7.87
C ILE A 148 -1.53 -11.94 7.47
N ARG A 149 -1.32 -10.72 6.98
CA ARG A 149 -2.38 -9.81 6.54
C ARG A 149 -3.22 -10.40 5.40
N ALA A 150 -2.60 -11.11 4.45
CA ALA A 150 -3.30 -11.78 3.36
C ALA A 150 -4.23 -12.89 3.88
N VAL A 151 -3.75 -13.72 4.82
CA VAL A 151 -4.57 -14.75 5.47
C VAL A 151 -5.75 -14.11 6.22
N PHE A 152 -5.50 -13.03 6.98
CA PHE A 152 -6.56 -12.28 7.66
C PHE A 152 -7.59 -11.66 6.70
N GLY A 153 -7.22 -11.39 5.45
CA GLY A 153 -8.16 -10.96 4.42
C GLY A 153 -9.30 -11.95 4.20
N ILE A 154 -9.00 -13.26 4.23
CA ILE A 154 -10.01 -14.32 4.12
C ILE A 154 -10.96 -14.30 5.35
N PHE A 155 -10.39 -14.19 6.56
CA PHE A 155 -11.22 -14.08 7.77
C PHE A 155 -12.09 -12.82 7.78
N THR A 156 -11.63 -11.73 7.15
CA THR A 156 -12.42 -10.50 6.99
C THR A 156 -13.68 -10.75 6.14
N ILE A 157 -13.56 -11.51 5.04
CA ILE A 157 -14.72 -11.86 4.20
C ILE A 157 -15.76 -12.64 5.03
N ILE A 158 -15.30 -13.65 5.78
CA ILE A 158 -16.16 -14.45 6.65
C ILE A 158 -16.83 -13.56 7.72
N ASN A 159 -16.05 -12.68 8.34
CA ASN A 159 -16.56 -11.76 9.36
C ASN A 159 -17.64 -10.84 8.82
N VAL A 160 -17.46 -10.25 7.63
CA VAL A 160 -18.46 -9.37 7.00
C VAL A 160 -19.80 -10.10 6.84
N ILE A 161 -19.78 -11.34 6.35
CA ILE A 161 -20.99 -12.17 6.20
C ILE A 161 -21.64 -12.44 7.56
N ILE A 162 -20.85 -12.85 8.55
CA ILE A 162 -21.35 -13.17 9.89
C ILE A 162 -21.96 -11.93 10.55
N VAL A 163 -21.33 -10.76 10.45
CA VAL A 163 -21.84 -9.51 11.02
C VAL A 163 -23.17 -9.12 10.41
N ILE A 164 -23.31 -9.18 9.07
CA ILE A 164 -24.54 -8.84 8.38
C ILE A 164 -25.67 -9.78 8.83
N ILE A 165 -25.42 -11.10 8.86
CA ILE A 165 -26.40 -12.09 9.29
C ILE A 165 -26.78 -11.88 10.76
N PHE A 166 -25.78 -11.65 11.63
CA PHE A 166 -26.00 -11.45 13.07
C PHE A 166 -26.88 -10.23 13.34
N ILE A 167 -26.56 -9.07 12.74
CA ILE A 167 -27.32 -7.84 12.97
C ILE A 167 -28.73 -7.95 12.36
N ASN A 168 -28.89 -8.55 11.18
CA ASN A 168 -30.21 -8.77 10.59
C ASN A 168 -31.09 -9.66 11.49
N LYS A 169 -30.50 -10.72 12.05
CA LYS A 169 -31.21 -11.59 13.01
C LYS A 169 -31.65 -10.81 14.25
N LEU A 170 -30.81 -9.94 14.80
CA LEU A 170 -31.15 -9.10 15.95
C LEU A 170 -32.33 -8.15 15.62
N LYS A 171 -32.39 -7.64 14.39
CA LYS A 171 -33.47 -6.80 13.91
C LYS A 171 -34.79 -7.59 13.75
N GLU A 172 -34.74 -8.79 13.17
CA GLU A 172 -35.91 -9.66 12.98
C GLU A 172 -36.58 -10.02 14.29
N ILE A 173 -35.81 -10.34 15.33
CA ILE A 173 -36.33 -10.71 16.65
C ILE A 173 -36.66 -9.50 17.54
N ASN A 174 -36.53 -8.28 17.01
CA ASN A 174 -36.76 -7.04 17.77
C ASN A 174 -36.01 -7.02 19.11
N CYS A 175 -34.69 -7.33 19.08
CA CYS A 175 -33.85 -7.42 20.27
C CYS A 175 -33.54 -6.01 20.81
N VAL A 176 -34.44 -5.46 21.65
CA VAL A 176 -34.39 -4.08 22.16
C VAL A 176 -33.08 -3.79 22.91
N CYS A 177 -32.57 -4.75 23.71
CA CYS A 177 -31.30 -4.55 24.44
C CYS A 177 -30.05 -4.39 23.54
N SER A 178 -30.17 -4.79 22.26
CA SER A 178 -29.10 -4.60 21.28
C SER A 178 -29.20 -3.30 20.48
N GLU A 179 -30.29 -2.53 20.68
CA GLU A 179 -30.48 -1.26 19.97
C GLU A 179 -29.43 -0.23 20.41
N ASP A 180 -28.61 0.16 19.45
CA ASP A 180 -27.55 1.16 19.63
C ASP A 180 -27.22 1.76 18.26
N ILE A 181 -26.85 3.03 18.24
CA ILE A 181 -26.38 3.72 17.03
C ILE A 181 -25.18 3.00 16.43
N VAL A 182 -24.30 2.45 17.31
CA VAL A 182 -23.10 1.70 16.90
C VAL A 182 -23.48 0.44 16.11
N ARG A 183 -24.58 -0.26 16.47
CA ARG A 183 -25.10 -1.40 15.71
C ARG A 183 -25.39 -1.02 14.26
N GLU A 184 -26.08 0.10 14.05
CA GLU A 184 -26.46 0.55 12.71
C GLU A 184 -25.23 1.00 11.89
N VAL A 185 -24.33 1.77 12.52
CA VAL A 185 -23.08 2.20 11.87
C VAL A 185 -22.22 1.00 11.49
N TYR A 186 -22.09 0.02 12.38
CA TYR A 186 -21.29 -1.18 12.12
C TYR A 186 -21.94 -2.06 11.02
N TRP A 187 -23.25 -2.13 10.96
CA TRP A 187 -23.97 -2.82 9.90
C TRP A 187 -23.75 -2.17 8.54
N ILE A 188 -23.95 -0.84 8.45
CA ILE A 188 -23.72 -0.07 7.20
C ILE A 188 -22.27 -0.23 6.74
N TYR A 189 -21.30 -0.11 7.66
CA TYR A 189 -19.89 -0.32 7.36
C TYR A 189 -19.63 -1.69 6.72
N ASN A 190 -20.20 -2.77 7.27
CA ASN A 190 -19.98 -4.10 6.73
C ASN A 190 -20.68 -4.30 5.37
N ILE A 191 -21.82 -3.65 5.12
CA ILE A 191 -22.47 -3.66 3.80
C ILE A 191 -21.57 -2.94 2.76
N VAL A 192 -21.08 -1.75 3.08
CA VAL A 192 -20.17 -1.01 2.20
C VAL A 192 -18.92 -1.84 1.91
N LEU A 193 -18.36 -2.50 2.92
CA LEU A 193 -17.21 -3.38 2.76
C LEU A 193 -17.51 -4.59 1.87
N ALA A 194 -18.71 -5.21 2.01
CA ALA A 194 -19.15 -6.29 1.15
C ALA A 194 -19.29 -5.85 -0.31
N CYS A 195 -19.87 -4.69 -0.58
CA CYS A 195 -19.97 -4.11 -1.92
C CYS A 195 -18.57 -3.87 -2.52
N TYR A 196 -17.66 -3.30 -1.74
CA TYR A 196 -16.27 -3.09 -2.18
C TYR A 196 -15.57 -4.40 -2.55
N MET A 197 -15.72 -5.44 -1.73
CA MET A 197 -15.14 -6.76 -2.01
C MET A 197 -15.72 -7.40 -3.27
N LEU A 198 -17.04 -7.26 -3.52
CA LEU A 198 -17.67 -7.75 -4.74
C LEU A 198 -17.14 -7.04 -5.98
N ILE A 199 -16.98 -5.72 -5.93
CA ILE A 199 -16.41 -4.94 -7.04
C ILE A 199 -14.97 -5.37 -7.30
N ALA A 200 -14.15 -5.52 -6.27
CA ALA A 200 -12.77 -5.98 -6.40
C ALA A 200 -12.69 -7.38 -7.03
N LEU A 201 -13.56 -8.30 -6.62
CA LEU A 201 -13.64 -9.64 -7.20
C LEU A 201 -14.01 -9.59 -8.68
N LEU A 202 -14.98 -8.77 -9.09
CA LEU A 202 -15.36 -8.58 -10.48
C LEU A 202 -14.20 -8.05 -11.33
N ILE A 203 -13.46 -7.06 -10.83
CA ILE A 203 -12.28 -6.52 -11.51
C ILE A 203 -11.22 -7.61 -11.72
N ILE A 204 -10.96 -8.45 -10.73
CA ILE A 204 -10.01 -9.57 -10.83
C ILE A 204 -10.47 -10.57 -11.89
N ILE A 205 -11.75 -10.95 -11.91
CA ILE A 205 -12.31 -11.89 -12.89
C ILE A 205 -12.17 -11.33 -14.31
N VAL A 206 -12.55 -10.06 -14.53
CA VAL A 206 -12.42 -9.40 -15.84
C VAL A 206 -10.96 -9.34 -16.28
N GLY A 207 -10.05 -8.99 -15.35
CA GLY A 207 -8.60 -8.98 -15.61
C GLY A 207 -8.07 -10.36 -16.02
N MET A 208 -8.49 -11.42 -15.36
CA MET A 208 -8.11 -12.79 -15.73
C MET A 208 -8.64 -13.17 -17.11
N ILE A 209 -9.90 -12.86 -17.43
CA ILE A 209 -10.49 -13.13 -18.74
C ILE A 209 -9.69 -12.42 -19.85
N MET A 210 -9.32 -11.14 -19.65
CA MET A 210 -8.51 -10.39 -20.63
C MET A 210 -7.13 -11.01 -20.85
N ILE A 211 -6.47 -11.50 -19.80
CA ILE A 211 -5.17 -12.17 -19.91
C ILE A 211 -5.31 -13.47 -20.70
N PHE A 212 -6.32 -14.28 -20.43
CA PHE A 212 -6.55 -15.55 -21.16
C PHE A 212 -6.90 -15.34 -22.63
N THR A 213 -7.72 -14.34 -22.96
CA THR A 213 -8.09 -14.03 -24.35
C THR A 213 -6.89 -13.53 -25.16
N ASN A 214 -6.06 -12.63 -24.59
CA ASN A 214 -4.85 -12.15 -25.27
C ASN A 214 -3.79 -13.25 -25.44
N SER A 215 -3.65 -14.15 -24.47
CA SER A 215 -2.73 -15.28 -24.57
C SER A 215 -3.11 -16.27 -25.68
N SER A 216 -4.41 -16.42 -25.96
CA SER A 216 -4.92 -17.28 -27.05
C SER A 216 -4.68 -16.67 -28.44
N ALA A 217 -4.60 -15.35 -28.55
CA ALA A 217 -4.32 -14.64 -29.81
C ALA A 217 -2.84 -14.69 -30.24
N MET A 218 -1.91 -15.02 -29.31
CA MET A 218 -0.46 -15.08 -29.58
C MET A 218 0.05 -16.49 -29.95
N LYS A 219 -0.82 -17.45 -30.36
CA LYS A 219 -0.31 -18.70 -30.91
C LYS A 219 0.29 -18.43 -32.28
N PRO A 220 1.62 -18.64 -32.51
CA PRO A 220 2.20 -18.55 -33.83
C PRO A 220 1.56 -19.63 -34.69
N SER A 221 1.05 -19.24 -35.88
CA SER A 221 0.67 -20.18 -36.92
C SER A 221 1.95 -20.89 -37.37
N SER A 222 2.10 -22.14 -36.96
CA SER A 222 3.13 -23.07 -37.48
C SER A 222 2.79 -23.49 -38.87
#